data_e9961e97e8b7c96d3d4506ab1601a04f
#
_entry.id   e9961e97e8b7c96d3d4506ab1601a04f
#
_cell.length_a   1.000
_cell.length_b   1.000
_cell.length_c   1.000
_cell.angle_alpha   90.00
_cell.angle_beta   90.00
_cell.angle_gamma   90.00
#
_symmetry.space_group_name_H-M   'P 1'
#
loop_
_entity.id
_entity.type
_entity.pdbx_description
1 polymer ?
#
loop_
_entity_poly.entity_id
_entity_poly.type
_entity_poly.pdbx_seq_one_letter_code
_entity_poly.pdbx_strand_id
1 'polypeptide(L)'
;MARSPSVISGVVRSPDGKPVPNARVYFTDGPIPFPEIAALTDEKGMFSLTAPAPGEYVVASAADDFAGKSSTVKVKGGEQVRLDFKLER
;
A
#
# COMPACT_ATOMS: atom_id res chain seq x y z
N MET A 1 23.74 2.09 13.79
CA MET A 1 22.49 1.59 14.33
C MET A 1 21.56 1.21 13.19
N ALA A 2 21.04 0.00 13.18
CA ALA A 2 20.16 -0.44 12.13
C ALA A 2 18.80 0.25 12.25
N ARG A 3 18.24 0.67 11.13
CA ARG A 3 16.90 1.24 11.09
C ARG A 3 15.89 0.13 10.96
N SER A 4 14.86 0.16 11.78
CA SER A 4 13.77 -0.79 11.65
C SER A 4 12.89 -0.41 10.47
N PRO A 5 12.47 -1.37 9.65
CA PRO A 5 11.52 -1.07 8.58
C PRO A 5 10.16 -0.70 9.16
N SER A 6 9.43 0.12 8.42
CA SER A 6 8.05 0.44 8.74
C SER A 6 7.11 -0.45 7.96
N VAL A 7 5.95 -0.72 8.51
CA VAL A 7 4.92 -1.52 7.84
C VAL A 7 3.75 -0.62 7.47
N ILE A 8 3.40 -0.60 6.19
CA ILE A 8 2.22 0.10 5.68
C ILE A 8 1.15 -0.96 5.45
N SER A 9 0.05 -0.86 6.16
CA SER A 9 -1.04 -1.83 6.04
C SER A 9 -2.36 -1.10 5.92
N GLY A 10 -3.36 -1.78 5.39
CA GLY A 10 -4.68 -1.20 5.25
C GLY A 10 -5.61 -2.12 4.49
N VAL A 11 -6.69 -1.54 3.99
CA VAL A 11 -7.74 -2.27 3.29
C VAL A 11 -8.03 -1.57 1.98
N VAL A 12 -8.24 -2.35 0.92
CA VAL A 12 -8.71 -1.85 -0.37
C VAL A 12 -10.19 -2.15 -0.48
N ARG A 13 -10.99 -1.12 -0.73
CA ARG A 13 -12.44 -1.22 -0.84
C ARG A 13 -12.93 -0.72 -2.18
N SER A 14 -14.06 -1.28 -2.60
CA SER A 14 -14.78 -0.82 -3.78
C SER A 14 -15.55 0.47 -3.46
N PRO A 15 -16.14 1.14 -4.47
CA PRO A 15 -16.95 2.33 -4.22
C PRO A 15 -18.12 2.10 -3.26
N ASP A 16 -18.66 0.88 -3.21
CA ASP A 16 -19.75 0.53 -2.28
C ASP A 16 -19.25 0.15 -0.88
N GLY A 17 -17.93 0.24 -0.64
CA GLY A 17 -17.37 -0.06 0.68
C GLY A 17 -17.05 -1.52 0.93
N LYS A 18 -17.16 -2.38 -0.08
CA LYS A 18 -16.85 -3.80 0.06
C LYS A 18 -15.37 -4.06 -0.13
N PRO A 19 -14.78 -5.04 0.58
CA PRO A 19 -13.38 -5.37 0.37
C PRO A 19 -13.13 -5.90 -1.04
N VAL A 20 -11.95 -5.56 -1.58
CA VAL A 20 -11.53 -5.99 -2.91
C VAL A 20 -10.39 -6.98 -2.75
N PRO A 21 -10.63 -8.30 -2.96
CA PRO A 21 -9.56 -9.28 -2.93
C PRO A 21 -8.74 -9.24 -4.21
N ASN A 22 -7.51 -9.73 -4.12
CA ASN A 22 -6.58 -9.84 -5.25
C ASN A 22 -6.24 -8.49 -5.91
N ALA A 23 -6.41 -7.39 -5.20
CA ALA A 23 -5.93 -6.10 -5.64
C ALA A 23 -4.42 -6.05 -5.46
N ARG A 24 -3.74 -5.38 -6.36
CA ARG A 24 -2.29 -5.19 -6.28
C ARG A 24 -2.01 -3.87 -5.58
N VAL A 25 -1.14 -3.90 -4.59
CA VAL A 25 -0.70 -2.70 -3.87
C VAL A 25 0.82 -2.65 -3.94
N TYR A 26 1.38 -1.55 -4.41
CA TYR A 26 2.81 -1.47 -4.68
C TYR A 26 3.32 -0.05 -4.58
N PHE A 27 4.64 0.08 -4.39
CA PHE A 27 5.28 1.39 -4.42
C PHE A 27 5.51 1.83 -5.86
N THR A 28 5.24 3.10 -6.15
CA THR A 28 5.58 3.71 -7.44
C THR A 28 6.70 4.72 -7.30
N ASP A 29 6.99 5.17 -6.08
CA ASP A 29 8.08 6.09 -5.80
C ASP A 29 8.49 5.95 -4.34
N GLY A 30 9.73 6.31 -4.03
CA GLY A 30 10.24 6.24 -2.67
C GLY A 30 11.63 6.85 -2.56
N PRO A 31 12.16 6.96 -1.32
CA PRO A 31 13.44 7.62 -1.08
C PRO A 31 14.66 6.80 -1.50
N ILE A 32 14.51 5.49 -1.63
CA ILE A 32 15.59 4.59 -2.03
C ILE A 32 15.02 3.55 -2.98
N PRO A 33 15.89 2.80 -3.71
CA PRO A 33 15.41 1.68 -4.50
C PRO A 33 14.63 0.67 -3.65
N PHE A 34 13.57 0.13 -4.19
CA PHE A 34 12.70 -0.81 -3.49
C PHE A 34 12.39 -1.99 -4.41
N PRO A 35 12.01 -3.15 -3.84
CA PRO A 35 11.61 -4.28 -4.67
C PRO A 35 10.35 -3.96 -5.46
N GLU A 36 10.33 -4.36 -6.73
CA GLU A 36 9.16 -4.18 -7.60
C GLU A 36 8.18 -5.34 -7.40
N ILE A 37 7.75 -5.52 -6.16
CA ILE A 37 6.85 -6.59 -5.78
C ILE A 37 5.54 -5.98 -5.30
N ALA A 38 4.44 -6.43 -5.90
CA ALA A 38 3.12 -6.03 -5.47
C ALA A 38 2.63 -6.96 -4.37
N ALA A 39 2.04 -6.39 -3.33
CA ALA A 39 1.28 -7.16 -2.36
C ALA A 39 -0.12 -7.38 -2.90
N LEU A 40 -0.66 -8.58 -2.71
CA LEU A 40 -2.04 -8.87 -3.08
C LEU A 40 -2.91 -8.79 -1.84
N THR A 41 -4.07 -8.19 -1.99
CA THR A 41 -5.03 -8.17 -0.89
C THR A 41 -5.64 -9.55 -0.69
N ASP A 42 -5.99 -9.85 0.55
CA ASP A 42 -6.66 -11.10 0.90
C ASP A 42 -8.18 -10.99 0.69
N GLU A 43 -8.93 -11.99 1.16
CA GLU A 43 -10.38 -12.03 1.02
C GLU A 43 -11.08 -10.86 1.70
N LYS A 44 -10.43 -10.26 2.69
CA LYS A 44 -10.95 -9.09 3.41
C LYS A 44 -10.44 -7.78 2.83
N GLY A 45 -9.72 -7.83 1.71
CA GLY A 45 -9.14 -6.66 1.06
C GLY A 45 -7.91 -6.11 1.78
N MET A 46 -7.35 -6.83 2.71
CA MET A 46 -6.23 -6.37 3.52
C MET A 46 -4.89 -6.58 2.82
N PHE A 47 -3.97 -5.64 3.00
CA PHE A 47 -2.63 -5.71 2.46
C PHE A 47 -1.61 -5.25 3.48
N SER A 48 -0.35 -5.58 3.23
CA SER A 48 0.78 -5.12 4.02
C SER A 48 1.99 -4.94 3.12
N LEU A 49 2.66 -3.80 3.26
CA LEU A 49 3.89 -3.49 2.55
C LEU A 49 4.95 -3.09 3.56
N THR A 50 6.20 -3.45 3.29
CA THR A 50 7.33 -3.06 4.12
C THR A 50 8.07 -1.91 3.46
N ALA A 51 8.17 -0.77 4.17
CA ALA A 51 8.95 0.37 3.74
C ALA A 51 10.36 0.22 4.34
N PRO A 52 11.39 -0.01 3.50
CA PRO A 52 12.72 -0.36 4.03
C PRO A 52 13.47 0.79 4.69
N ALA A 53 13.08 2.02 4.43
CA ALA A 53 13.76 3.18 4.99
C ALA A 53 12.73 4.28 5.30
N PRO A 54 13.06 5.19 6.23
CA PRO A 54 12.19 6.34 6.45
C PRO A 54 12.18 7.26 5.22
N GLY A 55 11.10 7.96 5.03
CA GLY A 55 10.94 8.88 3.93
C GLY A 55 9.52 8.90 3.39
N GLU A 56 9.37 9.48 2.22
CA GLU A 56 8.08 9.64 1.58
C GLU A 56 7.94 8.62 0.45
N TYR A 57 6.85 7.87 0.46
CA TYR A 57 6.56 6.85 -0.54
C TYR A 57 5.25 7.17 -1.23
N VAL A 58 5.18 6.80 -2.50
CA VAL A 58 3.90 6.80 -3.22
C VAL A 58 3.46 5.34 -3.37
N VAL A 59 2.30 5.03 -2.85
CA VAL A 59 1.73 3.69 -2.87
C VAL A 59 0.55 3.70 -3.82
N ALA A 60 0.51 2.76 -4.74
CA ALA A 60 -0.58 2.63 -5.71
C ALA A 60 -1.34 1.34 -5.47
N SER A 61 -2.62 1.38 -5.77
CA SER A 61 -3.48 0.21 -5.71
C SER A 61 -4.18 0.04 -7.05
N ALA A 62 -4.24 -1.18 -7.55
CA ALA A 62 -4.87 -1.49 -8.84
C ALA A 62 -5.60 -2.82 -8.74
N ALA A 63 -6.77 -2.89 -9.35
CA ALA A 63 -7.55 -4.12 -9.42
C ALA A 63 -8.27 -4.16 -10.77
N ASP A 64 -8.59 -5.36 -11.25
CA ASP A 64 -9.40 -5.51 -12.44
C ASP A 64 -10.76 -4.88 -12.17
N ASP A 65 -11.44 -4.34 -13.12
CA ASP A 65 -12.78 -3.72 -13.01
C ASP A 65 -12.80 -2.39 -12.24
N PHE A 66 -11.66 -1.89 -11.75
CA PHE A 66 -11.61 -0.64 -11.00
C PHE A 66 -10.50 0.26 -11.52
N ALA A 67 -10.71 1.57 -11.40
CA ALA A 67 -9.68 2.54 -11.68
C ALA A 67 -8.62 2.49 -10.59
N GLY A 68 -7.35 2.55 -10.97
CA GLY A 68 -6.25 2.57 -10.00
C GLY A 68 -6.24 3.85 -9.19
N LYS A 69 -5.64 3.77 -8.01
CA LYS A 69 -5.53 4.90 -7.11
C LYS A 69 -4.17 4.90 -6.44
N SER A 70 -3.65 6.09 -6.14
CA SER A 70 -2.38 6.21 -5.44
C SER A 70 -2.49 7.20 -4.30
N SER A 71 -1.58 7.07 -3.34
CA SER A 71 -1.53 7.95 -2.19
C SER A 71 -0.08 8.10 -1.74
N THR A 72 0.25 9.26 -1.22
CA THR A 72 1.58 9.53 -0.66
C THR A 72 1.55 9.31 0.83
N VAL A 73 2.56 8.63 1.36
CA VAL A 73 2.66 8.34 2.78
C VAL A 73 4.08 8.63 3.26
N LYS A 74 4.20 9.25 4.43
CA LYS A 74 5.49 9.47 5.08
C LYS A 74 5.68 8.48 6.20
N VAL A 75 6.83 7.85 6.26
CA VAL A 75 7.17 6.91 7.33
C VAL A 75 8.44 7.38 8.03
N LYS A 76 8.48 7.17 9.33
CA LYS A 76 9.61 7.60 10.16
C LYS A 76 10.62 6.47 10.43
N GLY A 77 10.25 5.25 10.17
CA GLY A 77 11.06 4.08 10.47
C GLY A 77 10.60 3.41 11.74
N GLY A 78 10.47 2.10 11.70
CA GLY A 78 10.06 1.31 12.86
C GLY A 78 8.61 1.54 13.30
N GLU A 79 7.76 2.04 12.42
CA GLU A 79 6.37 2.32 12.79
C GLU A 79 5.40 1.53 11.93
N GLN A 80 4.15 1.50 12.37
CA GLN A 80 3.06 0.95 11.60
C GLN A 80 2.20 2.10 11.10
N VAL A 81 1.98 2.13 9.78
CA VAL A 81 1.20 3.18 9.13
C VAL A 81 -0.04 2.55 8.52
N ARG A 82 -1.19 3.15 8.76
CA ARG A 82 -2.44 2.70 8.18
C ARG A 82 -2.74 3.49 6.91
N LEU A 83 -3.02 2.78 5.82
CA LEU A 83 -3.36 3.40 4.53
C LEU A 83 -4.48 2.61 3.87
N ASP A 84 -5.66 3.19 3.83
CA ASP A 84 -6.81 2.55 3.21
C ASP A 84 -7.05 3.15 1.82
N PHE A 85 -7.46 2.31 0.88
CA PHE A 85 -7.83 2.74 -0.47
C PHE A 85 -9.30 2.49 -0.71
N LYS A 86 -9.96 3.44 -1.34
CA LYS A 86 -11.30 3.26 -1.88
C LYS A 86 -11.19 3.47 -3.39
N LEU A 87 -11.32 2.38 -4.13
CA LEU A 87 -11.19 2.42 -5.58
C LEU A 87 -12.44 3.00 -6.23
N GLU A 88 -12.29 3.45 -7.45
CA GLU A 88 -13.39 3.95 -8.26
C GLU A 88 -13.56 3.06 -9.48
N ARG A 89 -14.72 3.09 -10.07
CA ARG A 89 -15.00 2.34 -11.30
C ARG A 89 -14.77 3.16 -12.54
#